data_948b1b7fe252c3b742a6109e76a9c879
#
_entry.id   948b1b7fe252c3b742a6109e76a9c879
#
_cell.length_a   1.000
_cell.length_b   1.000
_cell.length_c   1.000
_cell.angle_alpha   90.00
_cell.angle_beta   90.00
_cell.angle_gamma   90.00
#
_symmetry.space_group_name_H-M   'P 1'
#
loop_
_entity.id
_entity.type
_entity.pdbx_description
1 polymer ?
#
loop_
_entity_poly.entity_id
_entity_poly.type
_entity_poly.pdbx_seq_one_letter_code
_entity_poly.pdbx_strand_id
1 'polypeptide(L)'
;MSRQLISNSEVLAEMLQDPQFRAEWERTALARAVAEAVIRYRADRGLSQTALARLLGWRQPVVARLEAAEHNPTMDTLLTLARKLGLRVQVDVGPKTGVVAKVTKSRAA
;
A
#
# COMPACT_ATOMS: atom_id res chain seq x y z
N MET A 1 -36.34 -12.55 2.25
CA MET A 1 -35.82 -11.37 1.60
C MET A 1 -34.34 -11.57 1.26
N SER A 2 -34.00 -11.42 0.04
CA SER A 2 -32.62 -11.59 -0.34
C SER A 2 -31.79 -10.43 0.17
N ARG A 3 -30.65 -10.76 0.74
CA ARG A 3 -29.71 -9.72 1.16
C ARG A 3 -29.08 -9.13 -0.08
N GLN A 4 -29.13 -7.84 -0.19
CA GLN A 4 -28.47 -7.16 -1.26
C GLN A 4 -26.95 -7.14 -1.00
N LEU A 5 -26.19 -7.63 -1.95
CA LEU A 5 -24.74 -7.62 -1.87
C LEU A 5 -24.24 -6.25 -2.32
N ILE A 6 -23.60 -5.56 -1.40
CA ILE A 6 -22.99 -4.27 -1.69
C ILE A 6 -21.53 -4.51 -2.03
N SER A 7 -21.08 -4.00 -3.16
CA SER A 7 -19.68 -4.15 -3.55
C SER A 7 -18.77 -3.32 -2.65
N ASN A 8 -17.52 -3.73 -2.53
CA ASN A 8 -16.53 -2.98 -1.74
C ASN A 8 -16.37 -1.54 -2.26
N SER A 9 -16.48 -1.35 -3.56
CA SER A 9 -16.38 -0.01 -4.15
C SER A 9 -17.56 0.88 -3.78
N GLU A 10 -18.76 0.30 -3.66
CA GLU A 10 -19.94 1.05 -3.23
C GLU A 10 -19.83 1.46 -1.75
N VAL A 11 -19.37 0.53 -0.91
CA VAL A 11 -19.15 0.82 0.51
C VAL A 11 -18.10 1.91 0.68
N LEU A 12 -17.01 1.82 -0.05
CA LEU A 12 -15.95 2.83 0.00
C LEU A 12 -16.46 4.19 -0.47
N ALA A 13 -17.22 4.23 -1.57
CA ALA A 13 -17.76 5.47 -2.09
C ALA A 13 -18.67 6.15 -1.06
N GLU A 14 -19.46 5.36 -0.35
CA GLU A 14 -20.31 5.88 0.72
C GLU A 14 -19.49 6.41 1.89
N MET A 15 -18.46 5.68 2.32
CA MET A 15 -17.57 6.10 3.40
C MET A 15 -16.83 7.39 3.05
N LEU A 16 -16.46 7.57 1.79
CA LEU A 16 -15.74 8.76 1.32
C LEU A 16 -16.59 10.02 1.33
N GLN A 17 -17.90 9.91 1.57
CA GLN A 17 -18.75 11.07 1.76
C GLN A 17 -18.53 11.72 3.13
N ASP A 18 -18.00 10.98 4.09
CA ASP A 18 -17.62 11.53 5.40
C ASP A 18 -16.29 12.30 5.24
N PRO A 19 -16.26 13.60 5.52
CA PRO A 19 -15.06 14.41 5.35
C PRO A 19 -13.87 13.92 6.17
N GLN A 20 -14.09 13.41 7.38
CA GLN A 20 -12.99 12.88 8.21
C GLN A 20 -12.41 11.62 7.62
N PHE A 21 -13.25 10.71 7.18
CA PHE A 21 -12.81 9.49 6.55
C PHE A 21 -12.06 9.79 5.25
N ARG A 22 -12.60 10.71 4.44
CA ARG A 22 -11.99 11.10 3.18
C ARG A 22 -10.58 11.66 3.39
N ALA A 23 -10.43 12.57 4.37
CA ALA A 23 -9.12 13.17 4.66
C ALA A 23 -8.10 12.11 5.05
N GLU A 24 -8.50 11.16 5.90
CA GLU A 24 -7.64 10.06 6.33
C GLU A 24 -7.29 9.14 5.16
N TRP A 25 -8.28 8.83 4.33
CA TRP A 25 -8.08 7.99 3.15
C TRP A 25 -7.08 8.63 2.18
N GLU A 26 -7.23 9.93 1.91
CA GLU A 26 -6.32 10.65 1.02
C GLU A 26 -4.90 10.71 1.60
N ARG A 27 -4.80 10.96 2.91
CA ARG A 27 -3.50 11.06 3.56
C ARG A 27 -2.72 9.76 3.51
N THR A 28 -3.38 8.61 3.52
CA THR A 28 -2.75 7.29 3.54
C THR A 28 -2.70 6.61 2.18
N ALA A 29 -2.84 7.38 1.11
CA ALA A 29 -2.79 6.82 -0.26
C ALA A 29 -1.46 6.09 -0.53
N LEU A 30 -0.35 6.63 -0.07
CA LEU A 30 0.95 5.99 -0.24
C LEU A 30 1.01 4.65 0.52
N ALA A 31 0.51 4.62 1.75
CA ALA A 31 0.50 3.40 2.56
C ALA A 31 -0.26 2.28 1.83
N ARG A 32 -1.42 2.60 1.24
CA ARG A 32 -2.23 1.60 0.53
C ARG A 32 -1.55 1.12 -0.74
N ALA A 33 -0.97 2.03 -1.51
CA ALA A 33 -0.27 1.66 -2.75
C ALA A 33 0.90 0.74 -2.46
N VAL A 34 1.67 1.04 -1.42
CA VAL A 34 2.82 0.22 -1.01
C VAL A 34 2.36 -1.13 -0.46
N ALA A 35 1.33 -1.14 0.39
CA ALA A 35 0.77 -2.38 0.94
C ALA A 35 0.33 -3.33 -0.17
N GLU A 36 -0.41 -2.81 -1.14
CA GLU A 36 -0.88 -3.61 -2.28
C GLU A 36 0.28 -4.19 -3.08
N ALA A 37 1.30 -3.38 -3.35
CA ALA A 37 2.46 -3.83 -4.11
C ALA A 37 3.24 -4.92 -3.37
N VAL A 38 3.39 -4.79 -2.06
CA VAL A 38 4.11 -5.77 -1.23
C VAL A 38 3.33 -7.08 -1.16
N ILE A 39 2.02 -7.01 -0.95
CA ILE A 39 1.17 -8.20 -0.92
C ILE A 39 1.23 -8.93 -2.26
N ARG A 40 1.15 -8.19 -3.37
CA ARG A 40 1.23 -8.75 -4.71
C ARG A 40 2.59 -9.40 -4.96
N TYR A 41 3.67 -8.75 -4.52
CA TYR A 41 5.02 -9.30 -4.64
C TYR A 41 5.11 -10.65 -3.95
N ARG A 42 4.58 -10.76 -2.72
CA ARG A 42 4.57 -12.03 -1.98
C ARG A 42 3.73 -13.08 -2.68
N ALA A 43 2.52 -12.69 -3.10
CA ALA A 43 1.59 -13.63 -3.75
C ALA A 43 2.19 -14.22 -5.01
N ASP A 44 2.82 -13.38 -5.83
CA ASP A 44 3.42 -13.83 -7.10
C ASP A 44 4.57 -14.81 -6.88
N ARG A 45 5.23 -14.75 -5.74
CA ARG A 45 6.40 -15.58 -5.44
C ARG A 45 6.13 -16.66 -4.39
N GLY A 46 4.92 -16.75 -3.91
CA GLY A 46 4.56 -17.74 -2.88
C GLY A 46 5.31 -17.51 -1.56
N LEU A 47 5.60 -16.26 -1.23
CA LEU A 47 6.35 -15.94 -0.02
C LEU A 47 5.42 -15.66 1.15
N SER A 48 5.77 -16.17 2.34
CA SER A 48 5.13 -15.76 3.58
C SER A 48 5.63 -14.38 3.99
N GLN A 49 4.96 -13.75 4.94
CA GLN A 49 5.45 -12.49 5.51
C GLN A 49 6.82 -12.68 6.15
N THR A 50 7.06 -13.80 6.82
CA THR A 50 8.35 -14.10 7.43
C THR A 50 9.45 -14.25 6.37
N ALA A 51 9.17 -14.91 5.27
CA ALA A 51 10.14 -15.08 4.18
C ALA A 51 10.48 -13.73 3.55
N LEU A 52 9.47 -12.89 3.31
CA LEU A 52 9.71 -11.55 2.78
C LEU A 52 10.51 -10.70 3.76
N ALA A 53 10.20 -10.77 5.05
CA ALA A 53 10.91 -10.03 6.07
C ALA A 53 12.42 -10.38 6.04
N ARG A 54 12.74 -11.66 5.92
CA ARG A 54 14.15 -12.10 5.80
C ARG A 54 14.83 -11.47 4.60
N LEU A 55 14.15 -11.48 3.47
CA LEU A 55 14.68 -10.92 2.23
C LEU A 55 14.96 -9.42 2.38
N LEU A 56 14.11 -8.73 3.14
CA LEU A 56 14.24 -7.29 3.37
C LEU A 56 15.19 -6.94 4.52
N GLY A 57 15.59 -7.92 5.32
CA GLY A 57 16.37 -7.68 6.52
C GLY A 57 15.52 -7.12 7.66
N TRP A 58 14.24 -7.42 7.66
CA TRP A 58 13.26 -6.95 8.65
C TRP A 58 12.72 -8.11 9.48
N ARG A 59 11.95 -7.80 10.49
CA ARG A 59 11.18 -8.77 11.26
C ARG A 59 9.77 -8.87 10.68
N GLN A 60 9.16 -10.05 10.84
CA GLN A 60 7.82 -10.30 10.30
C GLN A 60 6.77 -9.25 10.72
N PRO A 61 6.74 -8.77 11.97
CA PRO A 61 5.74 -7.76 12.33
C PRO A 61 5.86 -6.45 11.54
N VAL A 62 7.07 -6.12 11.05
CA VAL A 62 7.26 -4.93 10.20
C VAL A 62 6.54 -5.11 8.88
N VAL A 63 6.67 -6.29 8.27
CA VAL A 63 5.96 -6.61 7.02
C VAL A 63 4.45 -6.60 7.26
N ALA A 64 3.99 -7.20 8.37
CA ALA A 64 2.57 -7.23 8.69
C ALA A 64 1.99 -5.82 8.82
N ARG A 65 2.69 -4.92 9.51
CA ARG A 65 2.23 -3.53 9.66
C ARG A 65 2.24 -2.77 8.34
N LEU A 66 3.23 -3.03 7.50
CA LEU A 66 3.31 -2.42 6.18
C LEU A 66 2.11 -2.83 5.33
N GLU A 67 1.75 -4.11 5.37
CA GLU A 67 0.62 -4.64 4.61
C GLU A 67 -0.73 -4.21 5.16
N ALA A 68 -0.78 -3.80 6.43
CA ALA A 68 -2.00 -3.26 7.03
C ALA A 68 -2.31 -1.83 6.59
N ALA A 69 -1.36 -1.14 5.99
CA ALA A 69 -1.53 0.20 5.43
C ALA A 69 -2.02 1.25 6.44
N GLU A 70 -1.65 1.09 7.71
CA GLU A 70 -2.10 2.02 8.76
C GLU A 70 -1.38 3.35 8.72
N HIS A 71 -0.11 3.35 8.32
CA HIS A 71 0.73 4.53 8.29
C HIS A 71 1.56 4.56 7.01
N ASN A 72 1.83 5.76 6.55
CA ASN A 72 2.71 5.92 5.39
C ASN A 72 4.13 5.46 5.76
N PRO A 73 4.77 4.70 4.88
CA PRO A 73 6.15 4.28 5.11
C PRO A 73 7.11 5.46 5.05
N THR A 74 8.23 5.33 5.75
CA THR A 74 9.29 6.32 5.69
C THR A 74 10.04 6.21 4.36
N MET A 75 10.82 7.24 4.06
CA MET A 75 11.67 7.22 2.88
C MET A 75 12.66 6.06 2.92
N ASP A 76 13.24 5.76 4.09
CA ASP A 76 14.16 4.63 4.23
C ASP A 76 13.48 3.30 3.91
N THR A 77 12.25 3.13 4.36
CA THR A 77 11.45 1.95 4.02
C THR A 77 11.24 1.85 2.51
N LEU A 78 10.87 2.97 1.88
CA LEU A 78 10.68 3.00 0.43
C LEU A 78 11.95 2.66 -0.33
N LEU A 79 13.09 3.17 0.11
CA LEU A 79 14.38 2.85 -0.51
C LEU A 79 14.71 1.37 -0.40
N THR A 80 14.46 0.76 0.75
CA THR A 80 14.69 -0.67 0.95
C THR A 80 13.82 -1.48 0.01
N LEU A 81 12.52 -1.15 -0.08
CA LEU A 81 11.59 -1.84 -0.97
C LEU A 81 12.02 -1.69 -2.44
N ALA A 82 12.40 -0.49 -2.83
CA ALA A 82 12.84 -0.23 -4.20
C ALA A 82 14.08 -1.07 -4.54
N ARG A 83 15.07 -1.08 -3.66
CA ARG A 83 16.35 -1.76 -3.91
C ARG A 83 16.25 -3.27 -3.81
N LYS A 84 15.52 -3.76 -2.80
CA LYS A 84 15.43 -5.20 -2.54
C LYS A 84 14.40 -5.89 -3.41
N LEU A 85 13.28 -5.23 -3.70
CA LEU A 85 12.19 -5.85 -4.47
C LEU A 85 12.12 -5.35 -5.91
N GLY A 86 12.96 -4.39 -6.29
CA GLY A 86 12.92 -3.84 -7.64
C GLY A 86 11.67 -3.06 -7.93
N LEU A 87 11.15 -2.35 -6.93
CA LEU A 87 9.94 -1.55 -7.08
C LEU A 87 10.28 -0.09 -7.35
N ARG A 88 9.42 0.57 -8.09
CA ARG A 88 9.48 2.00 -8.33
C ARG A 88 8.28 2.66 -7.67
N VAL A 89 8.54 3.58 -6.76
CA VAL A 89 7.50 4.30 -6.03
C VAL A 89 7.47 5.74 -6.52
N GLN A 90 6.30 6.19 -6.97
CA GLN A 90 6.08 7.55 -7.42
C GLN A 90 5.00 8.17 -6.57
N VAL A 91 5.26 9.34 -6.01
CA VAL A 91 4.31 10.06 -5.18
C VAL A 91 4.17 11.48 -5.72
N ASP A 92 2.92 11.86 -5.95
CA ASP A 92 2.60 13.22 -6.34
C ASP A 92 1.76 13.85 -5.23
N VAL A 93 2.22 14.96 -4.70
CA VAL A 93 1.54 15.68 -3.63
C VAL A 93 1.27 17.10 -4.10
N GLY A 94 0.01 17.48 -4.13
CA GLY A 94 -0.37 18.81 -4.57
C GLY A 94 -1.59 19.33 -3.82
N PRO A 95 -1.83 20.65 -3.87
CA PRO A 95 -2.93 21.25 -3.10
C PRO A 95 -4.31 20.81 -3.58
N LYS A 96 -4.47 20.50 -4.85
CA LYS A 96 -5.73 20.02 -5.41
C LYS A 96 -5.77 18.51 -5.56
N THR A 97 -4.63 17.92 -5.90
CA THR A 97 -4.50 16.48 -6.11
C THR A 97 -4.53 15.69 -4.81
N GLY A 98 -4.09 16.33 -3.70
CA GLY A 98 -3.85 15.61 -2.46
C GLY A 98 -2.60 14.75 -2.61
N VAL A 99 -2.73 13.46 -2.31
CA VAL A 99 -1.64 12.50 -2.46
C VAL A 99 -2.06 11.44 -3.47
N VAL A 100 -1.28 11.28 -4.51
CA VAL A 100 -1.43 10.20 -5.48
C VAL A 100 -0.15 9.38 -5.46
N ALA A 101 -0.27 8.09 -5.22
CA ALA A 101 0.88 7.20 -5.15
C ALA A 101 0.72 6.04 -6.12
N LYS A 102 1.81 5.67 -6.76
CA LYS A 102 1.85 4.58 -7.72
C LYS A 102 3.11 3.76 -7.48
N VAL A 103 2.93 2.45 -7.35
CA VAL A 103 4.05 1.52 -7.20
C VAL A 103 4.02 0.55 -8.37
N THR A 104 5.12 0.50 -9.10
CA THR A 104 5.26 -0.36 -10.27
C THR A 104 6.57 -1.16 -10.17
N LYS A 105 6.72 -2.14 -11.03
CA LYS A 105 8.01 -2.83 -11.15
C LYS A 105 8.99 -1.89 -11.82
N SER A 106 10.17 -1.75 -11.22
CA SER A 106 11.25 -1.03 -11.87
C SER A 106 11.73 -1.86 -13.05
N ARG A 107 11.99 -1.19 -14.16
CA ARG A 107 12.69 -1.87 -15.25
C ARG A 107 14.11 -2.15 -14.80
N ALA A 108 14.51 -3.40 -14.88
CA ALA A 108 15.88 -3.75 -14.60
C ALA A 108 16.78 -2.97 -15.55
N ALA A 109 17.71 -2.26 -14.98
CA ALA A 109 18.70 -1.57 -15.77
C ALA A 109 19.65 -2.60 -16.39
#